data_7b5653a0a10bd4f09cad1ac76258d133
#
_entry.id   7b5653a0a10bd4f09cad1ac76258d133
#
_cell.length_a   1.000
_cell.length_b   1.000
_cell.length_c   1.000
_cell.angle_alpha   90.00
_cell.angle_beta   90.00
_cell.angle_gamma   90.00
#
_symmetry.space_group_name_H-M   'P 1'
#
loop_
_entity.id
_entity.type
_entity.pdbx_description
1 polymer ?
#
loop_
_entity_poly.entity_id
_entity_poly.type
_entity_poly.pdbx_seq_one_letter_code
_entity_poly.pdbx_strand_id
1 'polypeptide(L)'
;MGSTHISHITDTTQASKGSDNTQPQDDIGIEFVSNNYVVDLFGLARARELLEAAEIIQANAPIPAIIPKADVWQICLDNISLYDDEGHGALSRKLPKSSWSMIFSSVSQMPNLASGLKKFVELVPILQSGLKTTVKIDLNGAKLTIAAGVELEESARVERYIELFTFYFQCFLAWTTNRSWLPISTRLSQKLESKDGSMLAGVHGCEYTRDGSGITFTYHSSDLTLPLGQRRSDRWAMNETVVFREILTGIAPIEMQENLFLEKVKALLQRGPHTQGDLATALFVSIPTLQRRLSRAGTNYRQLSSEIRIDRLTLLLSTSMNLDDIASEMGFSDRRSLTRACHQWLGTTPSAYRKFRRPVDVSAN
;
A
#
# COMPACT_ATOMS: atom_id res chain seq x y z
N MET A 1 -49.69 -49.29 19.31
CA MET A 1 -49.53 -49.08 20.77
C MET A 1 -48.27 -48.26 20.92
N GLY A 2 -48.25 -47.09 21.23
CA GLY A 2 -48.83 -46.15 22.14
C GLY A 2 -47.78 -45.06 22.24
N SER A 3 -48.22 -43.90 21.95
CA SER A 3 -48.36 -42.69 22.77
C SER A 3 -47.09 -41.87 23.02
N THR A 4 -46.99 -40.79 22.33
CA THR A 4 -47.13 -39.36 22.75
C THR A 4 -46.42 -38.99 24.08
N HIS A 5 -45.47 -38.06 24.04
CA HIS A 5 -45.54 -36.87 24.89
C HIS A 5 -44.76 -35.71 24.30
N ILE A 6 -45.53 -34.66 24.05
CA ILE A 6 -45.13 -33.28 23.74
C ILE A 6 -44.85 -32.63 25.11
N SER A 7 -43.75 -31.90 25.25
CA SER A 7 -43.63 -30.86 26.26
C SER A 7 -42.94 -29.62 25.64
N HIS A 8 -43.74 -28.59 25.53
CA HIS A 8 -43.32 -27.21 25.34
C HIS A 8 -42.37 -26.75 26.45
N ILE A 9 -41.27 -26.10 26.09
CA ILE A 9 -40.64 -25.12 26.95
C ILE A 9 -40.34 -23.88 26.08
N THR A 10 -40.90 -22.79 26.49
CA THR A 10 -40.86 -21.44 26.02
C THR A 10 -39.46 -20.82 26.17
N ASP A 11 -38.96 -20.36 25.12
CA ASP A 11 -38.48 -19.03 24.76
C ASP A 11 -38.05 -18.05 25.90
N THR A 12 -36.79 -17.66 25.86
CA THR A 12 -36.35 -16.30 26.23
C THR A 12 -35.04 -15.99 25.52
N THR A 13 -35.18 -15.46 24.33
CA THR A 13 -34.09 -14.89 23.55
C THR A 13 -33.76 -13.50 24.10
N GLN A 14 -32.71 -13.37 24.90
CA GLN A 14 -32.05 -12.09 25.07
C GLN A 14 -31.02 -11.90 23.95
N ALA A 15 -31.38 -11.06 23.01
CA ALA A 15 -30.46 -10.53 22.01
C ALA A 15 -29.42 -9.62 22.70
N SER A 16 -28.24 -10.18 22.94
CA SER A 16 -27.07 -9.36 23.18
C SER A 16 -26.67 -8.69 21.86
N LYS A 17 -26.89 -7.40 21.78
CA LYS A 17 -26.24 -6.53 20.79
C LYS A 17 -24.74 -6.58 21.02
N GLY A 18 -24.08 -7.51 20.34
CA GLY A 18 -22.64 -7.45 20.12
C GLY A 18 -22.39 -6.23 19.23
N SER A 19 -21.75 -5.22 19.78
CA SER A 19 -21.13 -4.16 19.00
C SER A 19 -20.10 -4.82 18.10
N ASP A 20 -20.44 -4.90 16.83
CA ASP A 20 -19.55 -5.34 15.75
C ASP A 20 -18.47 -4.25 15.60
N ASN A 21 -17.42 -4.39 16.40
CA ASN A 21 -16.21 -3.57 16.35
C ASN A 21 -15.22 -4.29 15.46
N THR A 22 -15.65 -4.63 14.24
CA THR A 22 -14.75 -5.02 13.16
C THR A 22 -13.99 -3.77 12.73
N GLN A 23 -12.86 -3.54 13.41
CA GLN A 23 -11.84 -2.64 12.89
C GLN A 23 -11.40 -3.16 11.51
N PRO A 24 -11.00 -2.26 10.60
CA PRO A 24 -10.53 -2.63 9.26
C PRO A 24 -9.13 -3.25 9.32
N GLN A 25 -9.01 -4.43 9.93
CA GLN A 25 -7.75 -5.16 10.03
C GLN A 25 -7.45 -6.01 8.78
N ASP A 26 -8.47 -6.33 7.98
CA ASP A 26 -8.29 -7.21 6.81
C ASP A 26 -7.77 -6.47 5.56
N ASP A 27 -7.86 -5.13 5.51
CA ASP A 27 -7.42 -4.31 4.37
C ASP A 27 -5.94 -3.87 4.44
N ILE A 28 -5.28 -4.03 5.58
CA ILE A 28 -3.92 -3.51 5.84
C ILE A 28 -2.87 -4.22 4.97
N GLY A 29 -3.09 -5.49 4.64
CA GLY A 29 -2.05 -6.36 4.07
C GLY A 29 -1.64 -6.08 2.62
N ILE A 30 -2.44 -5.42 1.79
CA ILE A 30 -2.17 -5.33 0.35
C ILE A 30 -1.43 -4.04 -0.01
N GLU A 31 -1.82 -2.90 0.54
CA GLU A 31 -1.22 -1.60 0.21
C GLU A 31 -0.43 -0.96 1.35
N PHE A 32 -0.60 -1.41 2.58
CA PHE A 32 0.01 -0.84 3.75
C PHE A 32 0.88 -1.85 4.48
N VAL A 33 1.85 -1.35 5.22
CA VAL A 33 2.58 -2.09 6.25
C VAL A 33 2.40 -1.41 7.58
N SER A 34 2.60 -2.13 8.69
CA SER A 34 2.66 -1.49 10.00
C SER A 34 3.93 -0.64 10.12
N ASN A 35 3.92 0.36 10.99
CA ASN A 35 5.10 1.18 11.28
C ASN A 35 6.29 0.34 11.80
N ASN A 36 6.03 -0.82 12.40
CA ASN A 36 7.07 -1.75 12.83
C ASN A 36 7.97 -2.17 11.67
N TYR A 37 7.41 -2.33 10.47
CA TYR A 37 8.21 -2.68 9.29
C TYR A 37 9.34 -1.66 9.05
N VAL A 38 8.99 -0.37 9.06
CA VAL A 38 9.93 0.73 8.80
C VAL A 38 10.91 0.90 9.96
N VAL A 39 10.41 0.74 11.20
CA VAL A 39 11.24 0.81 12.41
C VAL A 39 12.22 -0.36 12.49
N ASP A 40 11.79 -1.57 12.14
CA ASP A 40 12.64 -2.76 12.09
C ASP A 40 13.75 -2.59 11.04
N LEU A 41 13.40 -2.06 9.84
CA LEU A 41 14.33 -1.92 8.73
C LEU A 41 15.37 -0.82 8.99
N PHE A 42 14.98 0.35 9.48
CA PHE A 42 15.85 1.53 9.59
C PHE A 42 16.28 1.85 11.02
N GLY A 43 15.56 1.37 12.02
CA GLY A 43 15.62 1.87 13.40
C GLY A 43 14.77 3.14 13.59
N LEU A 44 14.26 3.35 14.82
CA LEU A 44 13.28 4.41 15.11
C LEU A 44 13.74 5.82 14.70
N ALA A 45 14.97 6.18 15.03
CA ALA A 45 15.50 7.53 14.76
C ALA A 45 15.56 7.80 13.23
N ARG A 46 16.13 6.87 12.47
CA ARG A 46 16.27 7.00 11.02
C ARG A 46 14.94 6.88 10.31
N ALA A 47 14.05 5.99 10.74
CA ALA A 47 12.70 5.89 10.21
C ALA A 47 11.96 7.23 10.28
N ARG A 48 12.06 7.90 11.43
CA ARG A 48 11.48 9.24 11.63
C ARG A 48 12.10 10.28 10.68
N GLU A 49 13.42 10.35 10.63
CA GLU A 49 14.15 11.27 9.75
C GLU A 49 13.72 11.12 8.28
N LEU A 50 13.64 9.89 7.78
CA LEU A 50 13.25 9.61 6.42
C LEU A 50 11.78 9.96 6.14
N LEU A 51 10.88 9.67 7.08
CA LEU A 51 9.46 10.00 6.95
C LEU A 51 9.21 11.52 7.00
N GLU A 52 9.96 12.26 7.82
CA GLU A 52 9.91 13.73 7.88
C GLU A 52 10.51 14.35 6.60
N ALA A 53 11.65 13.86 6.13
CA ALA A 53 12.29 14.34 4.90
C ALA A 53 11.42 14.10 3.65
N ALA A 54 10.68 12.99 3.62
CA ALA A 54 9.72 12.68 2.55
C ALA A 54 8.36 13.40 2.70
N GLU A 55 8.21 14.28 3.70
CA GLU A 55 6.96 14.99 4.01
C GLU A 55 5.76 14.06 4.28
N ILE A 56 6.01 12.81 4.66
CA ILE A 56 4.97 11.83 5.01
C ILE A 56 4.42 12.14 6.40
N ILE A 57 5.28 12.62 7.30
CA ILE A 57 4.89 13.12 8.63
C ILE A 57 5.45 14.53 8.86
N GLN A 58 4.78 15.29 9.72
CA GLN A 58 5.30 16.57 10.19
C GLN A 58 6.39 16.37 11.24
N ALA A 59 7.27 17.35 11.41
CA ALA A 59 8.32 17.33 12.41
C ALA A 59 7.73 17.06 13.82
N ASN A 60 8.32 16.10 14.52
CA ASN A 60 7.89 15.62 15.85
C ASN A 60 6.51 14.97 15.91
N ALA A 61 5.83 14.73 14.79
CA ALA A 61 4.58 13.96 14.78
C ALA A 61 4.85 12.47 15.10
N PRO A 62 3.89 11.74 15.67
CA PRO A 62 4.01 10.29 15.83
C PRO A 62 4.07 9.61 14.46
N ILE A 63 4.86 8.54 14.35
CA ILE A 63 4.84 7.69 13.16
C ILE A 63 3.46 7.04 13.07
N PRO A 64 2.74 7.13 11.92
CA PRO A 64 1.44 6.51 11.74
C PRO A 64 1.50 5.00 12.01
N ALA A 65 0.44 4.41 12.53
CA ALA A 65 0.39 2.98 12.81
C ALA A 65 0.56 2.13 11.54
N ILE A 66 0.10 2.66 10.40
CA ILE A 66 0.19 2.06 9.07
C ILE A 66 0.83 3.04 8.08
N ILE A 67 1.64 2.51 7.16
CA ILE A 67 2.37 3.29 6.15
C ILE A 67 2.10 2.65 4.78
N PRO A 68 1.74 3.43 3.75
CA PRO A 68 1.59 2.90 2.39
C PRO A 68 2.90 2.26 1.90
N LYS A 69 2.81 1.10 1.25
CA LYS A 69 4.00 0.42 0.67
C LYS A 69 4.74 1.30 -0.34
N ALA A 70 4.00 2.16 -1.06
CA ALA A 70 4.61 3.12 -1.97
C ALA A 70 5.48 4.16 -1.24
N ASP A 71 5.06 4.60 -0.04
CA ASP A 71 5.82 5.53 0.79
C ASP A 71 7.04 4.84 1.40
N VAL A 72 6.90 3.58 1.84
CA VAL A 72 8.06 2.76 2.25
C VAL A 72 9.09 2.66 1.14
N TRP A 73 8.64 2.46 -0.11
CA TRP A 73 9.54 2.43 -1.26
C TRP A 73 10.25 3.77 -1.45
N GLN A 74 9.52 4.89 -1.33
CA GLN A 74 10.12 6.21 -1.47
C GLN A 74 11.23 6.44 -0.44
N ILE A 75 10.97 6.16 0.83
CA ILE A 75 11.98 6.32 1.89
C ILE A 75 13.17 5.34 1.74
N CYS A 76 12.95 4.17 1.12
CA CYS A 76 14.07 3.28 0.75
C CYS A 76 14.97 3.94 -0.30
N LEU A 77 14.41 4.56 -1.34
CA LEU A 77 15.18 5.29 -2.36
C LEU A 77 15.92 6.48 -1.76
N ASP A 78 15.28 7.22 -0.87
CA ASP A 78 15.90 8.36 -0.18
C ASP A 78 17.05 7.89 0.71
N ASN A 79 16.86 6.80 1.45
CA ASN A 79 17.91 6.19 2.25
C ASN A 79 19.10 5.73 1.38
N ILE A 80 18.87 5.09 0.24
CA ILE A 80 19.91 4.68 -0.70
C ILE A 80 20.66 5.91 -1.23
N SER A 81 19.94 6.98 -1.56
CA SER A 81 20.56 8.21 -2.06
C SER A 81 21.42 8.93 -1.03
N LEU A 82 21.03 8.89 0.24
CA LEU A 82 21.77 9.54 1.34
C LEU A 82 22.99 8.74 1.79
N TYR A 83 22.89 7.41 1.79
CA TYR A 83 23.91 6.56 2.44
C TYR A 83 24.69 5.66 1.48
N ASP A 84 24.34 5.67 0.19
CA ASP A 84 24.91 4.79 -0.84
C ASP A 84 24.92 3.31 -0.40
N ASP A 85 23.74 2.85 0.09
CA ASP A 85 23.59 1.50 0.62
C ASP A 85 22.19 0.92 0.31
N GLU A 86 22.09 0.10 -0.73
CA GLU A 86 20.89 -0.65 -1.08
C GLU A 86 20.57 -1.78 -0.07
N GLY A 87 21.52 -2.12 0.81
CA GLY A 87 21.33 -3.08 1.90
C GLY A 87 20.66 -2.48 3.13
N HIS A 88 20.46 -1.17 3.18
CA HIS A 88 19.84 -0.45 4.30
C HIS A 88 20.48 -0.74 5.67
N GLY A 89 21.75 -1.12 5.69
CA GLY A 89 22.47 -1.53 6.89
C GLY A 89 22.13 -2.92 7.42
N ALA A 90 21.44 -3.73 6.64
CA ALA A 90 21.07 -5.11 7.01
C ALA A 90 22.17 -6.13 6.67
N LEU A 91 23.04 -5.81 5.72
CA LEU A 91 24.10 -6.69 5.28
C LEU A 91 25.39 -6.41 6.00
N SER A 92 26.30 -7.39 6.06
CA SER A 92 27.63 -7.24 6.69
C SER A 92 28.51 -6.20 6.01
N ARG A 93 28.24 -5.89 4.74
CA ARG A 93 28.88 -4.83 3.97
C ARG A 93 27.83 -3.98 3.29
N LYS A 94 28.13 -2.70 3.11
CA LYS A 94 27.29 -1.82 2.29
C LYS A 94 27.13 -2.39 0.90
N LEU A 95 25.91 -2.32 0.40
CA LEU A 95 25.57 -2.68 -0.98
C LEU A 95 25.46 -1.38 -1.79
N PRO A 96 26.45 -1.04 -2.62
CA PRO A 96 26.45 0.22 -3.35
C PRO A 96 25.23 0.41 -4.22
N LYS A 97 24.81 1.65 -4.44
CA LYS A 97 23.74 2.02 -5.36
C LYS A 97 23.93 1.36 -6.73
N SER A 98 22.85 0.90 -7.33
CA SER A 98 22.78 0.16 -8.59
C SER A 98 23.17 -1.31 -8.52
N SER A 99 23.46 -1.88 -7.36
CA SER A 99 23.73 -3.31 -7.22
C SER A 99 22.50 -4.15 -7.57
N TRP A 100 21.30 -3.73 -7.16
CA TRP A 100 20.05 -4.39 -7.54
C TRP A 100 19.82 -4.29 -9.05
N SER A 101 20.06 -3.13 -9.64
CA SER A 101 19.94 -2.91 -11.08
C SER A 101 20.89 -3.82 -11.88
N MET A 102 22.09 -4.10 -11.38
CA MET A 102 23.02 -5.07 -11.98
C MET A 102 22.47 -6.50 -11.98
N ILE A 103 21.90 -6.94 -10.84
CA ILE A 103 21.26 -8.25 -10.74
C ILE A 103 20.10 -8.36 -11.73
N PHE A 104 19.20 -7.38 -11.71
CA PHE A 104 17.98 -7.41 -12.51
C PHE A 104 18.25 -7.26 -14.00
N SER A 105 19.19 -6.42 -14.39
CA SER A 105 19.65 -6.31 -15.78
C SER A 105 20.23 -7.63 -16.27
N SER A 106 21.04 -8.29 -15.46
CA SER A 106 21.61 -9.60 -15.81
C SER A 106 20.54 -10.68 -15.93
N VAL A 107 19.54 -10.68 -15.04
CA VAL A 107 18.39 -11.61 -15.09
C VAL A 107 17.55 -11.37 -16.35
N SER A 108 17.30 -10.10 -16.71
CA SER A 108 16.48 -9.76 -17.88
C SER A 108 17.09 -10.16 -19.23
N GLN A 109 18.40 -10.39 -19.28
CA GLN A 109 19.09 -10.90 -20.46
C GLN A 109 18.92 -12.40 -20.65
N MET A 110 18.35 -13.10 -19.68
CA MET A 110 18.12 -14.53 -19.81
C MET A 110 16.93 -14.81 -20.73
N PRO A 111 16.96 -15.93 -21.49
CA PRO A 111 15.94 -16.21 -22.48
C PRO A 111 14.55 -16.47 -21.89
N ASN A 112 14.47 -16.95 -20.66
CA ASN A 112 13.22 -17.30 -20.00
C ASN A 112 13.33 -17.22 -18.47
N LEU A 113 12.18 -17.33 -17.78
CA LEU A 113 12.09 -17.25 -16.33
C LEU A 113 12.98 -18.30 -15.63
N ALA A 114 13.01 -19.55 -16.10
CA ALA A 114 13.83 -20.60 -15.48
C ALA A 114 15.33 -20.23 -15.46
N SER A 115 15.83 -19.72 -16.58
CA SER A 115 17.22 -19.25 -16.68
C SER A 115 17.46 -17.98 -15.85
N GLY A 116 16.47 -17.08 -15.79
CA GLY A 116 16.51 -15.88 -14.95
C GLY A 116 16.61 -16.20 -13.47
N LEU A 117 15.80 -17.15 -12.97
CA LEU A 117 15.87 -17.61 -11.58
C LEU A 117 17.23 -18.23 -11.24
N LYS A 118 17.81 -19.02 -12.14
CA LYS A 118 19.18 -19.57 -11.98
C LYS A 118 20.22 -18.45 -11.91
N LYS A 119 20.11 -17.46 -12.81
CA LYS A 119 21.01 -16.30 -12.83
C LYS A 119 20.91 -15.45 -11.56
N PHE A 120 19.72 -15.27 -11.05
CA PHE A 120 19.49 -14.58 -9.77
C PHE A 120 20.20 -15.30 -8.61
N VAL A 121 20.02 -16.62 -8.49
CA VAL A 121 20.66 -17.44 -7.44
C VAL A 121 22.19 -17.43 -7.54
N GLU A 122 22.73 -17.31 -8.74
CA GLU A 122 24.18 -17.20 -8.97
C GLU A 122 24.73 -15.84 -8.49
N LEU A 123 24.02 -14.74 -8.79
CA LEU A 123 24.53 -13.38 -8.57
C LEU A 123 24.32 -12.87 -7.14
N VAL A 124 23.20 -13.22 -6.52
CA VAL A 124 22.84 -12.65 -5.20
C VAL A 124 23.91 -12.92 -4.13
N PRO A 125 24.42 -14.14 -3.94
CA PRO A 125 25.45 -14.39 -2.92
C PRO A 125 26.79 -13.67 -3.21
N ILE A 126 27.07 -13.36 -4.48
CA ILE A 126 28.29 -12.64 -4.87
C ILE A 126 28.20 -11.16 -4.50
N LEU A 127 27.06 -10.53 -4.77
CA LEU A 127 26.84 -9.10 -4.59
C LEU A 127 26.33 -8.79 -3.17
N GLN A 128 25.50 -9.67 -2.62
CA GLN A 128 24.90 -9.53 -1.29
C GLN A 128 25.45 -10.59 -0.35
N SER A 129 26.63 -10.32 0.20
CA SER A 129 27.30 -11.27 1.10
C SER A 129 26.42 -11.58 2.31
N GLY A 130 26.34 -12.86 2.67
CA GLY A 130 25.55 -13.35 3.78
C GLY A 130 24.14 -13.80 3.41
N LEU A 131 23.64 -13.54 2.18
CA LEU A 131 22.39 -14.14 1.72
C LEU A 131 22.63 -15.52 1.11
N LYS A 132 21.76 -16.47 1.44
CA LYS A 132 21.68 -17.78 0.79
C LYS A 132 20.50 -17.80 -0.16
N THR A 133 20.75 -18.18 -1.39
CA THR A 133 19.74 -18.35 -2.42
C THR A 133 19.82 -19.74 -3.03
N THR A 134 18.68 -20.38 -3.23
CA THR A 134 18.59 -21.66 -3.92
C THR A 134 17.40 -21.68 -4.85
N VAL A 135 17.54 -22.36 -5.98
CA VAL A 135 16.41 -22.66 -6.86
C VAL A 135 16.39 -24.15 -7.18
N LYS A 136 15.24 -24.78 -6.97
CA LYS A 136 14.96 -26.16 -7.37
C LYS A 136 13.93 -26.11 -8.50
N ILE A 137 14.27 -26.67 -9.65
CA ILE A 137 13.39 -26.74 -10.84
C ILE A 137 13.14 -28.20 -11.14
N ASP A 138 11.86 -28.59 -11.24
CA ASP A 138 11.41 -29.91 -11.61
C ASP A 138 10.20 -29.85 -12.55
N LEU A 139 9.56 -30.99 -12.83
CA LEU A 139 8.41 -31.09 -13.71
C LEU A 139 7.17 -30.35 -13.19
N ASN A 140 7.10 -30.09 -11.89
CA ASN A 140 5.97 -29.40 -11.24
C ASN A 140 6.16 -27.88 -11.22
N GLY A 141 7.39 -27.38 -11.47
CA GLY A 141 7.68 -25.96 -11.47
C GLY A 141 9.02 -25.61 -10.85
N ALA A 142 9.10 -24.44 -10.22
CA ALA A 142 10.32 -24.01 -9.54
C ALA A 142 10.02 -23.54 -8.11
N LYS A 143 10.98 -23.77 -7.21
CA LYS A 143 11.00 -23.21 -5.84
C LYS A 143 12.27 -22.39 -5.67
N LEU A 144 12.09 -21.07 -5.51
CA LEU A 144 13.15 -20.13 -5.19
C LEU A 144 13.11 -19.83 -3.68
N THR A 145 14.20 -20.10 -2.98
CA THR A 145 14.34 -19.80 -1.54
C THR A 145 15.46 -18.79 -1.32
N ILE A 146 15.18 -17.76 -0.54
CA ILE A 146 16.11 -16.72 -0.11
C ILE A 146 16.09 -16.67 1.42
N ALA A 147 17.24 -16.75 2.05
CA ALA A 147 17.38 -16.77 3.49
C ALA A 147 18.67 -16.05 3.94
N ALA A 148 18.72 -15.65 5.20
CA ALA A 148 19.98 -15.24 5.83
C ALA A 148 20.94 -16.45 5.91
N GLY A 149 22.19 -16.22 5.58
CA GLY A 149 23.27 -17.17 5.83
C GLY A 149 23.82 -17.02 7.24
N VAL A 150 24.72 -17.92 7.64
CA VAL A 150 25.34 -17.93 8.96
C VAL A 150 26.21 -16.72 9.27
N GLU A 151 26.56 -15.95 8.24
CA GLU A 151 27.38 -14.74 8.35
C GLU A 151 26.58 -13.48 8.73
N LEU A 152 25.24 -13.55 8.64
CA LEU A 152 24.36 -12.47 9.03
C LEU A 152 23.78 -12.74 10.41
N GLU A 153 23.87 -11.74 11.27
CA GLU A 153 23.19 -11.78 12.56
C GLU A 153 21.67 -11.86 12.36
N GLU A 154 21.04 -12.82 13.02
CA GLU A 154 19.58 -12.93 12.99
C GLU A 154 18.97 -11.69 13.66
N SER A 155 18.35 -10.83 12.86
CA SER A 155 17.71 -9.60 13.34
C SER A 155 16.46 -9.28 12.50
N ALA A 156 15.53 -8.55 13.10
CA ALA A 156 14.35 -8.06 12.38
C ALA A 156 14.75 -7.26 11.12
N ARG A 157 15.82 -6.47 11.20
CA ARG A 157 16.33 -5.70 10.07
C ARG A 157 16.72 -6.58 8.88
N VAL A 158 17.44 -7.67 9.10
CA VAL A 158 17.86 -8.60 8.05
C VAL A 158 16.65 -9.27 7.43
N GLU A 159 15.67 -9.68 8.23
CA GLU A 159 14.44 -10.29 7.75
C GLU A 159 13.62 -9.30 6.90
N ARG A 160 13.45 -8.04 7.37
CA ARG A 160 12.76 -6.99 6.60
C ARG A 160 13.48 -6.66 5.30
N TYR A 161 14.79 -6.65 5.31
CA TYR A 161 15.58 -6.46 4.11
C TYR A 161 15.38 -7.59 3.09
N ILE A 162 15.44 -8.85 3.53
CA ILE A 162 15.21 -10.01 2.66
C ILE A 162 13.80 -9.93 2.04
N GLU A 163 12.82 -9.56 2.85
CA GLU A 163 11.45 -9.38 2.40
C GLU A 163 11.33 -8.25 1.36
N LEU A 164 11.89 -7.09 1.63
CA LEU A 164 11.90 -5.94 0.72
C LEU A 164 12.56 -6.30 -0.63
N PHE A 165 13.77 -6.83 -0.56
CA PHE A 165 14.55 -7.18 -1.75
C PHE A 165 13.84 -8.24 -2.59
N THR A 166 13.32 -9.29 -1.96
CA THR A 166 12.63 -10.37 -2.66
C THR A 166 11.29 -9.93 -3.24
N PHE A 167 10.55 -9.08 -2.52
CA PHE A 167 9.32 -8.49 -3.04
C PHE A 167 9.61 -7.62 -4.27
N TYR A 168 10.65 -6.80 -4.22
CA TYR A 168 11.09 -5.99 -5.35
C TYR A 168 11.51 -6.84 -6.55
N PHE A 169 12.21 -7.95 -6.31
CA PHE A 169 12.55 -8.90 -7.37
C PHE A 169 11.32 -9.54 -8.00
N GLN A 170 10.30 -9.92 -7.23
CA GLN A 170 9.05 -10.43 -7.79
C GLN A 170 8.30 -9.38 -8.63
N CYS A 171 8.29 -8.14 -8.17
CA CYS A 171 7.75 -7.02 -8.94
C CYS A 171 8.49 -6.84 -10.28
N PHE A 172 9.81 -6.94 -10.27
CA PHE A 172 10.62 -6.91 -11.49
C PHE A 172 10.28 -8.07 -12.45
N LEU A 173 10.16 -9.30 -11.95
CA LEU A 173 9.77 -10.46 -12.76
C LEU A 173 8.37 -10.29 -13.35
N ALA A 174 7.41 -9.84 -12.57
CA ALA A 174 6.05 -9.52 -13.01
C ALA A 174 6.05 -8.49 -14.14
N TRP A 175 6.82 -7.42 -13.98
CA TRP A 175 6.99 -6.38 -14.99
C TRP A 175 7.60 -6.90 -16.30
N THR A 176 8.71 -7.63 -16.22
CA THR A 176 9.43 -8.14 -17.41
C THR A 176 8.64 -9.19 -18.17
N THR A 177 7.85 -10.00 -17.48
CA THR A 177 6.99 -11.04 -18.08
C THR A 177 5.59 -10.54 -18.47
N ASN A 178 5.23 -9.29 -18.16
CA ASN A 178 3.90 -8.74 -18.36
C ASN A 178 2.79 -9.51 -17.62
N ARG A 179 3.08 -9.93 -16.40
CA ARG A 179 2.14 -10.57 -15.48
C ARG A 179 1.89 -9.65 -14.29
N SER A 180 0.77 -9.84 -13.59
CA SER A 180 0.50 -9.12 -12.34
C SER A 180 1.32 -9.70 -11.19
N TRP A 181 1.40 -11.02 -11.09
CA TRP A 181 2.18 -11.76 -10.11
C TRP A 181 2.49 -13.15 -10.65
N LEU A 182 3.67 -13.69 -10.36
CA LEU A 182 4.11 -14.98 -10.86
C LEU A 182 4.02 -16.12 -9.84
N PRO A 183 4.45 -15.94 -8.58
CA PRO A 183 4.41 -17.03 -7.63
C PRO A 183 2.99 -17.52 -7.36
N ILE A 184 2.78 -18.84 -7.44
CA ILE A 184 1.50 -19.48 -7.07
C ILE A 184 1.36 -19.65 -5.56
N SER A 185 2.48 -19.70 -4.84
CA SER A 185 2.51 -19.61 -3.38
C SER A 185 3.80 -18.94 -2.90
N THR A 186 3.69 -18.26 -1.77
CA THR A 186 4.80 -17.61 -1.07
C THR A 186 4.77 -18.07 0.39
N ARG A 187 5.88 -18.62 0.88
CA ARG A 187 6.03 -19.02 2.27
C ARG A 187 7.04 -18.15 2.97
N LEU A 188 6.64 -17.56 4.09
CA LEU A 188 7.49 -16.75 4.94
C LEU A 188 7.80 -17.48 6.26
N SER A 189 9.01 -17.30 6.77
CA SER A 189 9.35 -17.71 8.12
C SER A 189 8.50 -16.95 9.15
N GLN A 190 7.97 -17.63 10.16
CA GLN A 190 7.11 -17.05 11.20
C GLN A 190 7.88 -16.24 12.26
N LYS A 191 9.20 -16.08 12.14
CA LYS A 191 9.96 -15.15 12.98
C LYS A 191 9.52 -13.70 12.82
N LEU A 192 8.82 -13.38 11.72
CA LEU A 192 8.12 -12.12 11.52
C LEU A 192 6.79 -12.16 12.26
N GLU A 193 6.78 -11.78 13.53
CA GLU A 193 5.69 -12.00 14.50
C GLU A 193 4.35 -11.34 14.17
N SER A 194 4.22 -10.48 13.17
CA SER A 194 2.92 -9.90 12.81
C SER A 194 2.63 -10.02 11.32
N LYS A 195 1.50 -10.64 11.02
CA LYS A 195 0.92 -10.67 9.67
C LYS A 195 0.75 -9.26 9.09
N ASP A 196 0.57 -8.27 9.95
CA ASP A 196 0.21 -6.89 9.61
C ASP A 196 1.41 -6.03 9.19
N GLY A 197 2.63 -6.56 9.26
CA GLY A 197 3.86 -5.80 9.01
C GLY A 197 4.64 -6.24 7.78
N SER A 198 4.12 -7.11 6.92
CA SER A 198 4.87 -7.71 5.82
C SER A 198 4.62 -7.01 4.49
N MET A 199 5.69 -6.77 3.70
CA MET A 199 5.56 -6.32 2.31
C MET A 199 4.83 -7.34 1.43
N LEU A 200 4.88 -8.62 1.80
CA LEU A 200 4.22 -9.74 1.12
C LEU A 200 2.82 -10.03 1.68
N ALA A 201 2.41 -9.39 2.77
CA ALA A 201 1.06 -9.52 3.28
C ALA A 201 0.03 -9.08 2.24
N GLY A 202 -1.07 -9.83 2.13
CA GLY A 202 -2.12 -9.57 1.15
C GLY A 202 -1.79 -9.94 -0.30
N VAL A 203 -0.57 -10.41 -0.59
CA VAL A 203 -0.26 -10.98 -1.91
C VAL A 203 -0.88 -12.37 -2.02
N HIS A 204 -1.48 -12.66 -3.17
CA HIS A 204 -2.14 -13.94 -3.42
C HIS A 204 -1.21 -15.14 -3.15
N GLY A 205 -1.70 -16.15 -2.43
CA GLY A 205 -0.95 -17.35 -2.10
C GLY A 205 0.15 -17.15 -1.04
N CYS A 206 0.12 -16.05 -0.27
CA CYS A 206 1.06 -15.83 0.80
C CYS A 206 0.66 -16.64 2.05
N GLU A 207 1.55 -17.51 2.51
CA GLU A 207 1.37 -18.36 3.69
C GLU A 207 2.53 -18.17 4.67
N TYR A 208 2.21 -18.06 5.96
CA TYR A 208 3.22 -18.03 7.02
C TYR A 208 3.45 -19.45 7.55
N THR A 209 4.69 -19.89 7.57
CA THR A 209 5.07 -21.22 8.08
C THR A 209 5.92 -21.10 9.34
N ARG A 210 5.70 -21.99 10.31
CA ARG A 210 6.49 -22.05 11.55
C ARG A 210 7.90 -22.60 11.33
N ASP A 211 8.10 -23.32 10.24
CA ASP A 211 9.33 -24.03 9.96
C ASP A 211 10.08 -23.35 8.81
N GLY A 212 11.35 -23.07 9.03
CA GLY A 212 12.24 -22.56 8.01
C GLY A 212 12.78 -21.15 8.28
N SER A 213 13.91 -20.87 7.67
CA SER A 213 14.51 -19.53 7.62
C SER A 213 14.31 -18.96 6.23
N GLY A 214 13.81 -17.71 6.15
CA GLY A 214 13.71 -16.97 4.89
C GLY A 214 12.37 -17.10 4.18
N ILE A 215 12.41 -16.81 2.88
CA ILE A 215 11.22 -16.72 2.02
C ILE A 215 11.34 -17.71 0.88
N THR A 216 10.27 -18.44 0.60
CA THR A 216 10.19 -19.39 -0.52
C THR A 216 9.05 -19.03 -1.45
N PHE A 217 9.37 -18.80 -2.72
CA PHE A 217 8.42 -18.60 -3.81
C PHE A 217 8.30 -19.87 -4.65
N THR A 218 7.07 -20.27 -4.95
CA THR A 218 6.77 -21.40 -5.83
C THR A 218 6.17 -20.88 -7.14
N TYR A 219 6.71 -21.34 -8.26
CA TYR A 219 6.27 -20.96 -9.62
C TYR A 219 5.71 -22.17 -10.35
N HIS A 220 4.70 -21.94 -11.16
CA HIS A 220 4.12 -22.99 -12.00
C HIS A 220 5.07 -23.38 -13.15
N SER A 221 5.05 -24.64 -13.55
CA SER A 221 5.92 -25.15 -14.63
C SER A 221 5.70 -24.44 -15.97
N SER A 222 4.46 -24.08 -16.30
CA SER A 222 4.14 -23.33 -17.52
C SER A 222 4.77 -21.94 -17.58
N ASP A 223 5.05 -21.32 -16.44
CA ASP A 223 5.60 -19.96 -16.41
C ASP A 223 7.12 -19.96 -16.58
N LEU A 224 7.79 -21.09 -16.39
CA LEU A 224 9.23 -21.20 -16.50
C LEU A 224 9.78 -20.90 -17.89
N THR A 225 8.96 -21.04 -18.91
CA THR A 225 9.30 -20.72 -20.32
C THR A 225 8.95 -19.29 -20.72
N LEU A 226 8.32 -18.50 -19.84
CA LEU A 226 8.00 -17.10 -20.13
C LEU A 226 9.28 -16.32 -20.49
N PRO A 227 9.28 -15.59 -21.61
CA PRO A 227 10.42 -14.78 -22.00
C PRO A 227 10.60 -13.60 -21.05
N LEU A 228 11.83 -13.28 -20.69
CA LEU A 228 12.18 -12.09 -19.95
C LEU A 228 12.46 -10.96 -20.96
N GLY A 229 11.65 -9.91 -20.95
CA GLY A 229 11.67 -8.87 -21.98
C GLY A 229 12.70 -7.77 -21.70
N GLN A 230 13.78 -7.73 -22.47
CA GLN A 230 14.86 -6.74 -22.36
C GLN A 230 14.37 -5.28 -22.47
N ARG A 231 13.44 -4.99 -23.40
CA ARG A 231 12.91 -3.61 -23.61
C ARG A 231 12.12 -3.08 -22.42
N ARG A 232 11.61 -3.93 -21.54
CA ARG A 232 10.91 -3.53 -20.33
C ARG A 232 11.87 -3.29 -19.17
N SER A 233 12.99 -4.02 -19.10
CA SER A 233 14.00 -3.80 -18.06
C SER A 233 14.65 -2.42 -18.16
N ASP A 234 14.83 -1.87 -19.37
CA ASP A 234 15.38 -0.54 -19.58
C ASP A 234 14.44 0.56 -19.02
N ARG A 235 13.12 0.38 -19.20
CA ARG A 235 12.10 1.28 -18.59
C ARG A 235 12.03 1.15 -17.07
N TRP A 236 12.29 -0.02 -16.53
CA TRP A 236 12.38 -0.23 -15.09
C TRP A 236 13.47 0.64 -14.47
N ALA A 237 14.68 0.58 -15.01
CA ALA A 237 15.81 1.36 -14.52
C ALA A 237 15.59 2.90 -14.60
N MET A 238 14.77 3.36 -15.56
CA MET A 238 14.48 4.78 -15.74
C MET A 238 13.36 5.32 -14.85
N ASN A 239 12.45 4.47 -14.35
CA ASN A 239 11.25 4.90 -13.61
C ASN A 239 10.79 3.87 -12.56
N GLU A 240 11.71 3.36 -11.74
CA GLU A 240 11.45 2.30 -10.74
C GLU A 240 10.23 2.59 -9.86
N THR A 241 10.10 3.81 -9.35
CA THR A 241 8.98 4.19 -8.48
C THR A 241 7.63 4.11 -9.19
N VAL A 242 7.56 4.56 -10.44
CA VAL A 242 6.32 4.52 -11.23
C VAL A 242 5.93 3.08 -11.54
N VAL A 243 6.90 2.29 -11.99
CA VAL A 243 6.68 0.88 -12.33
C VAL A 243 6.32 0.06 -11.09
N PHE A 244 6.98 0.28 -9.98
CA PHE A 244 6.68 -0.37 -8.71
C PHE A 244 5.25 -0.05 -8.24
N ARG A 245 4.83 1.20 -8.36
CA ARG A 245 3.47 1.63 -8.06
C ARG A 245 2.43 1.01 -9.00
N GLU A 246 2.73 0.90 -10.30
CA GLU A 246 1.87 0.21 -11.27
C GLU A 246 1.72 -1.28 -10.94
N ILE A 247 2.78 -1.95 -10.51
CA ILE A 247 2.75 -3.37 -10.13
C ILE A 247 1.93 -3.56 -8.86
N LEU A 248 2.16 -2.76 -7.82
CA LEU A 248 1.37 -2.82 -6.59
C LEU A 248 -0.12 -2.69 -6.87
N THR A 249 -0.49 -1.76 -7.75
CA THR A 249 -1.88 -1.58 -8.17
C THR A 249 -2.40 -2.79 -8.96
N GLY A 250 -1.56 -3.46 -9.75
CA GLY A 250 -1.94 -4.62 -10.55
C GLY A 250 -2.08 -5.93 -9.77
N ILE A 251 -1.46 -6.04 -8.59
CA ILE A 251 -1.52 -7.23 -7.73
C ILE A 251 -2.83 -7.27 -6.91
N ALA A 252 -3.39 -6.10 -6.58
CA ALA A 252 -4.62 -6.01 -5.79
C ALA A 252 -5.86 -6.47 -6.59
N PRO A 253 -6.88 -7.07 -5.96
CA PRO A 253 -8.17 -7.34 -6.59
C PRO A 253 -8.76 -6.09 -7.24
N ILE A 254 -9.48 -6.25 -8.36
CA ILE A 254 -10.01 -5.12 -9.15
C ILE A 254 -10.87 -4.17 -8.29
N GLU A 255 -11.71 -4.72 -7.43
CA GLU A 255 -12.58 -3.95 -6.53
C GLU A 255 -11.76 -3.09 -5.55
N MET A 256 -10.70 -3.66 -5.00
CA MET A 256 -9.77 -2.95 -4.11
C MET A 256 -8.96 -1.89 -4.87
N GLN A 257 -8.52 -2.18 -6.09
CA GLN A 257 -7.82 -1.21 -6.94
C GLN A 257 -8.66 0.04 -7.20
N GLU A 258 -9.97 -0.15 -7.41
CA GLU A 258 -10.87 0.98 -7.69
C GLU A 258 -11.20 1.76 -6.41
N ASN A 259 -11.37 1.09 -5.26
CA ASN A 259 -11.55 1.75 -3.96
C ASN A 259 -10.33 2.59 -3.58
N LEU A 260 -9.14 2.06 -3.74
CA LEU A 260 -7.88 2.76 -3.47
C LEU A 260 -7.64 3.93 -4.42
N PHE A 261 -7.98 3.73 -5.69
CA PHE A 261 -7.95 4.83 -6.65
C PHE A 261 -8.92 5.94 -6.25
N LEU A 262 -10.11 5.57 -5.80
CA LEU A 262 -11.11 6.52 -5.29
C LEU A 262 -10.60 7.29 -4.08
N GLU A 263 -9.98 6.62 -3.12
CA GLU A 263 -9.40 7.27 -1.94
C GLU A 263 -8.24 8.24 -2.31
N LYS A 264 -7.39 7.88 -3.27
CA LYS A 264 -6.36 8.79 -3.81
C LYS A 264 -6.97 10.03 -4.47
N VAL A 265 -8.04 9.86 -5.25
CA VAL A 265 -8.76 10.99 -5.84
C VAL A 265 -9.37 11.88 -4.75
N LYS A 266 -10.00 11.29 -3.73
CA LYS A 266 -10.56 12.04 -2.59
C LYS A 266 -9.49 12.82 -1.85
N ALA A 267 -8.35 12.19 -1.54
CA ALA A 267 -7.23 12.83 -0.85
C ALA A 267 -6.68 14.03 -1.63
N LEU A 268 -6.56 13.94 -2.96
CA LEU A 268 -6.15 15.06 -3.79
C LEU A 268 -7.20 16.19 -3.78
N LEU A 269 -8.47 15.87 -3.93
CA LEU A 269 -9.56 16.85 -3.90
C LEU A 269 -9.70 17.55 -2.53
N GLN A 270 -9.36 16.87 -1.44
CA GLN A 270 -9.35 17.45 -0.08
C GLN A 270 -8.23 18.48 0.10
N ARG A 271 -7.09 18.32 -0.58
CA ARG A 271 -5.96 19.27 -0.54
C ARG A 271 -6.26 20.59 -1.25
N GLY A 272 -7.22 20.60 -2.18
CA GLY A 272 -7.63 21.80 -2.90
C GLY A 272 -8.44 21.52 -4.16
N PRO A 273 -8.90 22.56 -4.86
CA PRO A 273 -9.64 22.39 -6.10
C PRO A 273 -8.69 21.88 -7.20
N HIS A 274 -9.03 20.73 -7.77
CA HIS A 274 -8.32 20.13 -8.90
C HIS A 274 -9.31 19.93 -10.06
N THR A 275 -8.89 20.25 -11.29
CA THR A 275 -9.63 19.86 -12.47
C THR A 275 -9.45 18.36 -12.76
N GLN A 276 -10.25 17.80 -13.67
CA GLN A 276 -10.03 16.42 -14.12
C GLN A 276 -8.63 16.24 -14.75
N GLY A 277 -8.11 17.25 -15.41
CA GLY A 277 -6.76 17.26 -15.97
C GLY A 277 -5.69 17.20 -14.89
N ASP A 278 -5.83 18.02 -13.84
CA ASP A 278 -4.89 18.03 -12.72
C ASP A 278 -4.85 16.69 -11.99
N LEU A 279 -6.03 16.11 -11.73
CA LEU A 279 -6.13 14.77 -11.12
C LEU A 279 -5.53 13.69 -12.02
N ALA A 280 -5.81 13.72 -13.31
CA ALA A 280 -5.28 12.76 -14.26
C ALA A 280 -3.74 12.84 -14.31
N THR A 281 -3.18 14.06 -14.31
CA THR A 281 -1.74 14.31 -14.25
C THR A 281 -1.14 13.80 -12.94
N ALA A 282 -1.73 14.19 -11.80
CA ALA A 282 -1.25 13.79 -10.47
C ALA A 282 -1.31 12.27 -10.24
N LEU A 283 -2.27 11.59 -10.87
CA LEU A 283 -2.44 10.13 -10.78
C LEU A 283 -1.77 9.37 -11.93
N PHE A 284 -1.04 10.07 -12.82
CA PHE A 284 -0.36 9.49 -13.98
C PHE A 284 -1.28 8.66 -14.89
N VAL A 285 -2.52 9.10 -15.07
CA VAL A 285 -3.50 8.47 -15.96
C VAL A 285 -4.03 9.45 -16.99
N SER A 286 -4.67 8.96 -18.06
CA SER A 286 -5.42 9.82 -18.97
C SER A 286 -6.79 10.20 -18.38
N ILE A 287 -7.37 11.34 -18.82
CA ILE A 287 -8.73 11.73 -18.41
C ILE A 287 -9.77 10.62 -18.69
N PRO A 288 -9.79 9.94 -19.85
CA PRO A 288 -10.68 8.81 -20.08
C PRO A 288 -10.45 7.65 -19.10
N THR A 289 -9.21 7.39 -18.71
CA THR A 289 -8.88 6.36 -17.72
C THR A 289 -9.39 6.75 -16.33
N LEU A 290 -9.20 8.01 -15.91
CA LEU A 290 -9.76 8.55 -14.67
C LEU A 290 -11.29 8.37 -14.62
N GLN A 291 -11.99 8.78 -15.68
CA GLN A 291 -13.45 8.68 -15.77
C GLN A 291 -13.92 7.22 -15.69
N ARG A 292 -13.29 6.31 -16.43
CA ARG A 292 -13.61 4.89 -16.42
C ARG A 292 -13.42 4.26 -15.05
N ARG A 293 -12.32 4.60 -14.35
CA ARG A 293 -12.04 4.08 -13.00
C ARG A 293 -13.02 4.63 -11.97
N LEU A 294 -13.33 5.91 -11.99
CA LEU A 294 -14.37 6.49 -11.12
C LEU A 294 -15.73 5.84 -11.36
N SER A 295 -16.08 5.59 -12.63
CA SER A 295 -17.34 4.91 -12.98
C SER A 295 -17.39 3.47 -12.44
N ARG A 296 -16.29 2.73 -12.47
CA ARG A 296 -16.20 1.38 -11.87
C ARG A 296 -16.34 1.43 -10.34
N ALA A 297 -15.83 2.47 -9.71
CA ALA A 297 -16.02 2.73 -8.27
C ALA A 297 -17.44 3.30 -7.94
N GLY A 298 -18.37 3.29 -8.90
CA GLY A 298 -19.76 3.73 -8.69
C GLY A 298 -19.95 5.24 -8.56
N THR A 299 -18.97 6.07 -8.98
CA THR A 299 -19.02 7.52 -8.86
C THR A 299 -18.50 8.22 -10.13
N ASN A 300 -18.47 9.54 -10.09
CA ASN A 300 -17.85 10.36 -11.13
C ASN A 300 -17.22 11.61 -10.51
N TYR A 301 -16.37 12.29 -11.29
CA TYR A 301 -15.64 13.47 -10.83
C TYR A 301 -16.56 14.56 -10.26
N ARG A 302 -17.70 14.84 -10.92
CA ARG A 302 -18.63 15.90 -10.48
C ARG A 302 -19.25 15.57 -9.14
N GLN A 303 -19.72 14.35 -9.00
CA GLN A 303 -20.32 13.86 -7.76
C GLN A 303 -19.29 13.92 -6.62
N LEU A 304 -18.12 13.32 -6.82
CA LEU A 304 -17.07 13.26 -5.80
C LEU A 304 -16.56 14.65 -5.40
N SER A 305 -16.32 15.53 -6.39
CA SER A 305 -15.90 16.90 -6.12
C SER A 305 -16.97 17.71 -5.37
N SER A 306 -18.26 17.43 -5.64
CA SER A 306 -19.36 18.06 -4.93
C SER A 306 -19.45 17.57 -3.48
N GLU A 307 -19.37 16.27 -3.25
CA GLU A 307 -19.37 15.66 -1.91
C GLU A 307 -18.26 16.25 -1.04
N ILE A 308 -17.03 16.27 -1.54
CA ILE A 308 -15.87 16.81 -0.79
C ILE A 308 -16.01 18.31 -0.51
N ARG A 309 -16.58 19.08 -1.43
CA ARG A 309 -16.85 20.50 -1.19
C ARG A 309 -17.91 20.71 -0.10
N ILE A 310 -18.93 19.87 -0.10
CA ILE A 310 -19.98 19.88 0.93
C ILE A 310 -19.37 19.53 2.30
N ASP A 311 -18.57 18.47 2.37
CA ASP A 311 -17.91 18.04 3.60
C ASP A 311 -16.98 19.14 4.14
N ARG A 312 -16.16 19.75 3.27
CA ARG A 312 -15.30 20.87 3.64
C ARG A 312 -16.11 22.07 4.14
N LEU A 313 -17.20 22.42 3.46
CA LEU A 313 -18.10 23.49 3.89
C LEU A 313 -18.70 23.21 5.25
N THR A 314 -19.22 22.00 5.49
CA THR A 314 -19.84 21.61 6.75
C THR A 314 -18.82 21.62 7.90
N LEU A 315 -17.60 21.19 7.63
CA LEU A 315 -16.49 21.25 8.58
C LEU A 315 -16.18 22.72 8.96
N LEU A 316 -15.99 23.59 7.98
CA LEU A 316 -15.70 25.00 8.21
C LEU A 316 -16.86 25.72 8.92
N LEU A 317 -18.11 25.39 8.59
CA LEU A 317 -19.28 25.91 9.28
C LEU A 317 -19.39 25.46 10.75
N SER A 318 -18.78 24.35 11.11
CA SER A 318 -18.73 23.86 12.49
C SER A 318 -17.67 24.57 13.36
N THR A 319 -16.77 25.32 12.74
CA THR A 319 -15.75 26.12 13.44
C THR A 319 -16.30 27.50 13.86
N SER A 320 -15.52 28.25 14.64
CA SER A 320 -15.81 29.65 15.00
C SER A 320 -15.41 30.65 13.90
N MET A 321 -14.88 30.21 12.77
CA MET A 321 -14.45 31.06 11.66
C MET A 321 -15.60 31.94 11.14
N ASN A 322 -15.35 33.20 10.83
CA ASN A 322 -16.40 34.07 10.27
C ASN A 322 -16.80 33.63 8.85
N LEU A 323 -17.97 34.09 8.35
CA LEU A 323 -18.50 33.63 7.07
C LEU A 323 -17.74 34.21 5.86
N ASP A 324 -17.07 35.33 6.02
CA ASP A 324 -16.28 35.94 4.96
C ASP A 324 -14.96 35.17 4.78
N ASP A 325 -14.33 34.74 5.89
CA ASP A 325 -13.16 33.88 5.85
C ASP A 325 -13.50 32.51 5.27
N ILE A 326 -14.67 31.94 5.63
CA ILE A 326 -15.13 30.67 5.04
C ILE A 326 -15.36 30.84 3.51
N ALA A 327 -15.94 31.96 3.09
CA ALA A 327 -16.12 32.22 1.67
C ALA A 327 -14.76 32.22 0.95
N SER A 328 -13.77 32.93 1.48
CA SER A 328 -12.41 32.97 0.96
C SER A 328 -11.75 31.60 0.94
N GLU A 329 -11.83 30.85 2.03
CA GLU A 329 -11.25 29.50 2.17
C GLU A 329 -11.89 28.47 1.22
N MET A 330 -13.17 28.65 0.90
CA MET A 330 -13.90 27.84 -0.09
C MET A 330 -13.70 28.31 -1.54
N GLY A 331 -12.96 29.41 -1.76
CA GLY A 331 -12.70 30.00 -3.08
C GLY A 331 -13.87 30.79 -3.66
N PHE A 332 -14.81 31.27 -2.82
CA PHE A 332 -15.87 32.19 -3.25
C PHE A 332 -15.42 33.65 -3.19
N SER A 333 -15.86 34.43 -4.16
CA SER A 333 -15.54 35.85 -4.22
C SER A 333 -16.17 36.68 -3.09
N ASP A 334 -17.28 36.22 -2.53
CA ASP A 334 -18.02 36.94 -1.51
C ASP A 334 -18.96 36.01 -0.70
N ARG A 335 -19.45 36.50 0.44
CA ARG A 335 -20.38 35.83 1.34
C ARG A 335 -21.73 35.50 0.68
N ARG A 336 -22.19 36.27 -0.32
CA ARG A 336 -23.46 36.00 -1.02
C ARG A 336 -23.32 34.74 -1.87
N SER A 337 -22.18 34.57 -2.52
CA SER A 337 -21.84 33.37 -3.30
C SER A 337 -21.76 32.12 -2.40
N LEU A 338 -21.14 32.23 -1.24
CA LEU A 338 -21.16 31.18 -0.21
C LEU A 338 -22.59 30.83 0.23
N THR A 339 -23.43 31.86 0.49
CA THR A 339 -24.82 31.64 0.93
C THR A 339 -25.63 30.93 -0.13
N ARG A 340 -25.47 31.29 -1.41
CA ARG A 340 -26.12 30.59 -2.53
C ARG A 340 -25.68 29.12 -2.63
N ALA A 341 -24.39 28.88 -2.53
CA ALA A 341 -23.85 27.51 -2.55
C ALA A 341 -24.38 26.69 -1.35
N CYS A 342 -24.42 27.27 -0.17
CA CYS A 342 -24.95 26.64 1.03
C CYS A 342 -26.44 26.25 0.86
N HIS A 343 -27.25 27.14 0.29
CA HIS A 343 -28.64 26.84 -0.06
C HIS A 343 -28.75 25.70 -1.06
N GLN A 344 -27.93 25.73 -2.09
CA GLN A 344 -27.95 24.71 -3.15
C GLN A 344 -27.50 23.32 -2.63
N TRP A 345 -26.48 23.29 -1.75
CA TRP A 345 -25.85 22.04 -1.30
C TRP A 345 -26.47 21.49 -0.02
N LEU A 346 -26.87 22.35 0.92
CA LEU A 346 -27.35 21.96 2.25
C LEU A 346 -28.84 22.30 2.49
N GLY A 347 -29.50 22.96 1.52
CA GLY A 347 -30.89 23.35 1.62
C GLY A 347 -31.16 24.49 2.64
N THR A 348 -30.12 25.13 3.21
CA THR A 348 -30.26 26.11 4.27
C THR A 348 -29.19 27.22 4.17
N THR A 349 -29.32 28.28 4.98
CA THR A 349 -28.28 29.33 5.05
C THR A 349 -27.12 28.89 5.95
N PRO A 350 -25.90 29.44 5.76
CA PRO A 350 -24.77 29.18 6.65
C PRO A 350 -25.08 29.49 8.12
N SER A 351 -25.78 30.59 8.41
CA SER A 351 -26.16 31.00 9.76
C SER A 351 -27.19 30.08 10.39
N ALA A 352 -28.17 29.61 9.60
CA ALA A 352 -29.15 28.65 10.07
C ALA A 352 -28.50 27.29 10.35
N TYR A 353 -27.63 26.83 9.46
CA TYR A 353 -26.87 25.59 9.64
C TYR A 353 -26.07 25.58 10.96
N ARG A 354 -25.35 26.66 11.27
CA ARG A 354 -24.62 26.82 12.52
C ARG A 354 -25.53 26.79 13.74
N LYS A 355 -26.73 27.41 13.65
CA LYS A 355 -27.70 27.45 14.77
C LYS A 355 -28.25 26.06 15.09
N PHE A 356 -28.50 25.23 14.08
CA PHE A 356 -28.98 23.85 14.26
C PHE A 356 -27.94 22.90 14.83
N ARG A 357 -26.65 23.15 14.65
CA ARG A 357 -25.56 22.30 15.14
C ARG A 357 -24.86 22.78 16.41
N ARG A 358 -25.23 23.93 16.97
CA ARG A 358 -24.82 24.27 18.34
C ARG A 358 -25.44 23.25 19.31
N PRO A 359 -24.64 22.57 20.18
CA PRO A 359 -25.19 21.81 21.29
C PRO A 359 -26.11 22.75 22.04
N VAL A 360 -27.33 22.31 22.36
CA VAL A 360 -28.21 23.01 23.31
C VAL A 360 -27.43 23.07 24.60
N ASP A 361 -27.02 24.26 25.02
CA ASP A 361 -26.41 24.50 26.30
C ASP A 361 -27.47 24.11 27.37
N VAL A 362 -27.32 22.92 27.95
CA VAL A 362 -28.18 22.39 29.04
C VAL A 362 -27.77 23.00 30.37
N SER A 363 -27.14 24.17 30.35
CA SER A 363 -26.79 24.94 31.57
C SER A 363 -27.56 26.24 31.68
N ALA A 364 -28.90 26.17 31.56
CA ALA A 364 -29.78 27.24 32.00
C ALA A 364 -31.07 26.63 32.53
N ASN A 365 -31.00 26.14 33.77
CA ASN A 365 -32.05 26.20 34.78
C ASN A 365 -31.43 25.92 36.15
#